data_2a257448ad57b8c43baae8d0cb583994
#
_entry.id   2a257448ad57b8c43baae8d0cb583994
#
_cell.length_a   1.000
_cell.length_b   1.000
_cell.length_c   1.000
_cell.angle_alpha   90.00
_cell.angle_beta   90.00
_cell.angle_gamma   90.00
#
_symmetry.space_group_name_H-M   'P 1'
#
loop_
_entity.id
_entity.type
_entity.pdbx_description
1 polymer ?
#
loop_
_entity_poly.entity_id
_entity_poly.type
_entity_poly.pdbx_seq_one_letter_code
_entity_poly.pdbx_strand_id
1 'polypeptide(L)'
;MGIRIWHQSMTDLTLLPGYAGMLHDHARRICGADTVVDLHGLAPGTYPQGMAPIELVRYRWGEHLAFVQIVENCMRAEREGYDAVAISCFLDPVLDEARSVVDIPVVSSLETALLVSSAIGRAVGLVAIDETMAATLRELVRRYGYGDRVVGVSTIDPPVTEFELDRAFAGSPELVERFTAHARGMVVGGCDVIIPAEGVVNTVLVRNKLDAVDGTPVLDSYGSLLAFAEMLVQLRRRSGLSIGRRGAYAKPPESLVRHLRRMTIGALQDSEVRPVP
;
A
#
# COMPACT_ATOMS: atom_id res chain seq x y z
N MET A 1 21.68 -3.45 15.81
CA MET A 1 20.32 -3.73 16.32
C MET A 1 19.43 -3.87 15.09
N GLY A 2 18.77 -5.01 14.91
CA GLY A 2 17.92 -5.29 13.76
C GLY A 2 16.81 -4.27 13.57
N ILE A 3 16.17 -4.30 12.43
CA ILE A 3 15.01 -3.46 12.10
C ILE A 3 13.77 -4.34 12.11
N ARG A 4 12.69 -3.89 12.74
CA ARG A 4 11.39 -4.55 12.67
C ARG A 4 10.39 -3.67 11.94
N ILE A 5 9.87 -4.17 10.82
CA ILE A 5 8.88 -3.48 9.99
C ILE A 5 7.52 -4.17 10.14
N TRP A 6 6.50 -3.41 10.49
CA TRP A 6 5.11 -3.82 10.41
C TRP A 6 4.63 -3.60 8.97
N HIS A 7 4.48 -4.67 8.20
CA HIS A 7 3.79 -4.57 6.91
C HIS A 7 2.28 -4.53 7.16
N GLN A 8 1.60 -3.53 6.62
CA GLN A 8 0.16 -3.36 6.71
C GLN A 8 -0.49 -3.49 5.35
N SER A 9 -1.19 -4.60 5.11
CA SER A 9 -2.09 -4.74 3.96
C SER A 9 -3.45 -4.09 4.23
N MET A 10 -4.10 -3.58 3.18
CA MET A 10 -5.51 -3.20 3.27
C MET A 10 -6.46 -4.39 3.20
N THR A 11 -5.98 -5.58 2.92
CA THR A 11 -6.80 -6.78 2.83
C THR A 11 -6.64 -7.69 4.06
N ASP A 12 -7.61 -8.55 4.28
CA ASP A 12 -7.47 -9.71 5.13
C ASP A 12 -6.58 -10.72 4.39
N LEU A 13 -5.34 -10.88 4.85
CA LEU A 13 -4.34 -11.74 4.20
C LEU A 13 -4.72 -13.23 4.23
N THR A 14 -5.67 -13.64 5.06
CA THR A 14 -6.18 -15.02 5.07
C THR A 14 -6.98 -15.36 3.82
N LEU A 15 -7.50 -14.34 3.13
CA LEU A 15 -8.23 -14.48 1.86
C LEU A 15 -7.29 -14.68 0.66
N LEU A 16 -6.01 -14.29 0.79
CA LEU A 16 -5.01 -14.26 -0.28
C LEU A 16 -3.72 -15.00 0.14
N PRO A 17 -3.76 -16.32 0.35
CA PRO A 17 -2.60 -17.05 0.89
C PRO A 17 -1.41 -17.09 -0.07
N GLY A 18 -1.65 -17.10 -1.38
CA GLY A 18 -0.60 -17.02 -2.40
C GLY A 18 0.16 -15.70 -2.32
N TYR A 19 -0.58 -14.60 -2.20
CA TYR A 19 -0.03 -13.27 -2.03
C TYR A 19 0.77 -13.14 -0.73
N ALA A 20 0.23 -13.58 0.41
CA ALA A 20 0.91 -13.52 1.70
C ALA A 20 2.26 -14.28 1.67
N GLY A 21 2.30 -15.47 1.07
CA GLY A 21 3.54 -16.23 0.89
C GLY A 21 4.59 -15.48 0.06
N MET A 22 4.15 -14.86 -1.04
CA MET A 22 5.05 -14.10 -1.92
C MET A 22 5.59 -12.83 -1.26
N LEU A 23 4.77 -12.10 -0.48
CA LEU A 23 5.24 -10.94 0.28
C LEU A 23 6.36 -11.32 1.24
N HIS A 24 6.20 -12.41 1.97
CA HIS A 24 7.21 -12.90 2.91
C HIS A 24 8.53 -13.26 2.22
N ASP A 25 8.46 -14.03 1.12
CA ASP A 25 9.64 -14.43 0.37
C ASP A 25 10.34 -13.24 -0.30
N HIS A 26 9.56 -12.25 -0.77
CA HIS A 26 10.11 -11.07 -1.39
C HIS A 26 10.78 -10.16 -0.36
N ALA A 27 10.16 -9.95 0.80
CA ALA A 27 10.75 -9.18 1.90
C ALA A 27 12.12 -9.72 2.30
N ARG A 28 12.26 -11.04 2.41
CA ARG A 28 13.56 -11.70 2.73
C ARG A 28 14.66 -11.45 1.68
N ARG A 29 14.30 -11.20 0.44
CA ARG A 29 15.28 -10.94 -0.64
C ARG A 29 15.71 -9.49 -0.71
N ILE A 30 14.81 -8.57 -0.34
CA ILE A 30 15.03 -7.13 -0.50
C ILE A 30 15.62 -6.50 0.76
N CYS A 31 15.12 -6.88 1.94
CA CYS A 31 15.55 -6.30 3.20
C CYS A 31 16.95 -6.78 3.63
N GLY A 32 17.62 -5.97 4.43
CA GLY A 32 18.87 -6.33 5.06
C GLY A 32 18.75 -7.58 5.94
N ALA A 33 19.84 -8.32 6.13
CA ALA A 33 19.84 -9.61 6.84
C ALA A 33 19.29 -9.53 8.28
N ASP A 34 19.42 -8.38 8.93
CA ASP A 34 18.95 -8.13 10.30
C ASP A 34 17.54 -7.49 10.34
N THR A 35 16.85 -7.38 9.19
CA THR A 35 15.49 -6.81 9.11
C THR A 35 14.45 -7.92 9.11
N VAL A 36 13.47 -7.76 9.99
CA VAL A 36 12.29 -8.64 10.08
C VAL A 36 11.07 -7.85 9.62
N VAL A 37 10.31 -8.44 8.70
CA VAL A 37 9.04 -7.90 8.22
C VAL A 37 7.93 -8.84 8.67
N ASP A 38 7.09 -8.36 9.58
CA ASP A 38 5.91 -9.09 10.05
C ASP A 38 4.68 -8.64 9.26
N LEU A 39 3.98 -9.60 8.63
CA LEU A 39 2.84 -9.33 7.75
C LEU A 39 1.55 -9.21 8.55
N HIS A 40 0.88 -8.08 8.38
CA HIS A 40 -0.42 -7.80 8.99
C HIS A 40 -1.40 -7.30 7.92
N GLY A 41 -2.67 -7.63 8.11
CA GLY A 41 -3.79 -7.17 7.28
C GLY A 41 -4.90 -6.57 8.13
N LEU A 42 -6.06 -6.36 7.52
CA LEU A 42 -7.28 -6.08 8.25
C LEU A 42 -7.74 -7.34 8.99
N ALA A 43 -8.59 -7.16 10.00
CA ALA A 43 -9.10 -8.28 10.79
C ALA A 43 -9.87 -9.29 9.91
N PRO A 44 -9.73 -10.60 10.18
CA PRO A 44 -10.53 -11.61 9.50
C PRO A 44 -12.03 -11.28 9.61
N GLY A 45 -12.74 -11.41 8.47
CA GLY A 45 -14.15 -11.08 8.38
C GLY A 45 -14.47 -9.59 8.13
N THR A 46 -13.48 -8.73 7.93
CA THR A 46 -13.71 -7.34 7.49
C THR A 46 -14.46 -7.29 6.16
N TYR A 47 -14.18 -8.24 5.27
CA TYR A 47 -14.87 -8.36 3.99
C TYR A 47 -16.00 -9.40 4.09
N PRO A 48 -17.20 -9.10 3.58
CA PRO A 48 -18.24 -10.12 3.40
C PRO A 48 -17.72 -11.30 2.56
N GLN A 49 -18.26 -12.48 2.82
CA GLN A 49 -17.86 -13.68 2.08
C GLN A 49 -18.03 -13.50 0.57
N GLY A 50 -16.95 -13.73 -0.18
CA GLY A 50 -16.91 -13.63 -1.63
C GLY A 50 -16.68 -12.23 -2.17
N MET A 51 -16.62 -11.20 -1.33
CA MET A 51 -16.29 -9.83 -1.76
C MET A 51 -14.77 -9.69 -1.91
N ALA A 52 -14.32 -9.28 -3.08
CA ALA A 52 -12.90 -8.94 -3.29
C ALA A 52 -12.57 -7.56 -2.65
N PRO A 53 -11.34 -7.37 -2.12
CA PRO A 53 -10.95 -6.11 -1.49
C PRO A 53 -11.23 -4.86 -2.34
N ILE A 54 -10.99 -4.91 -3.66
CA ILE A 54 -11.27 -3.78 -4.57
C ILE A 54 -12.75 -3.40 -4.64
N GLU A 55 -13.65 -4.33 -4.37
CA GLU A 55 -15.08 -4.05 -4.40
C GLU A 55 -15.53 -3.18 -3.23
N LEU A 56 -14.84 -3.26 -2.07
CA LEU A 56 -15.14 -2.44 -0.91
C LEU A 56 -14.83 -0.96 -1.15
N VAL A 57 -13.74 -0.65 -1.86
CA VAL A 57 -13.29 0.73 -2.09
C VAL A 57 -14.24 1.55 -2.99
N ARG A 58 -15.19 0.89 -3.65
CA ARG A 58 -16.29 1.57 -4.35
C ARG A 58 -17.26 2.28 -3.38
N TYR A 59 -17.27 1.85 -2.11
CA TYR A 59 -18.16 2.37 -1.08
C TYR A 59 -17.35 3.20 -0.07
N ARG A 60 -17.22 4.50 -0.30
CA ARG A 60 -16.42 5.42 0.52
C ARG A 60 -16.66 5.29 2.03
N TRP A 61 -17.90 5.04 2.43
CA TRP A 61 -18.22 4.83 3.84
C TRP A 61 -17.64 3.51 4.38
N GLY A 62 -17.77 2.42 3.63
CA GLY A 62 -17.20 1.11 4.00
C GLY A 62 -15.68 1.15 4.03
N GLU A 63 -15.07 1.76 3.01
CA GLU A 63 -13.64 2.03 2.93
C GLU A 63 -13.14 2.78 4.17
N HIS A 64 -13.82 3.87 4.55
CA HIS A 64 -13.46 4.67 5.73
C HIS A 64 -13.45 3.82 7.01
N LEU A 65 -14.49 3.01 7.26
CA LEU A 65 -14.55 2.15 8.43
C LEU A 65 -13.46 1.06 8.43
N ALA A 66 -13.18 0.45 7.29
CA ALA A 66 -12.12 -0.54 7.17
C ALA A 66 -10.74 0.09 7.45
N PHE A 67 -10.51 1.30 6.97
CA PHE A 67 -9.22 1.97 7.10
C PHE A 67 -8.95 2.52 8.51
N VAL A 68 -9.95 2.71 9.35
CA VAL A 68 -9.74 2.98 10.78
C VAL A 68 -8.90 1.87 11.44
N GLN A 69 -9.06 0.61 11.02
CA GLN A 69 -8.25 -0.51 11.51
C GLN A 69 -6.74 -0.31 11.20
N ILE A 70 -6.40 0.32 10.08
CA ILE A 70 -5.00 0.60 9.70
C ILE A 70 -4.38 1.58 10.69
N VAL A 71 -5.09 2.65 11.06
CA VAL A 71 -4.60 3.63 12.05
C VAL A 71 -4.37 2.94 13.40
N GLU A 72 -5.33 2.11 13.85
CA GLU A 72 -5.21 1.34 15.08
C GLU A 72 -4.01 0.37 15.05
N ASN A 73 -3.78 -0.27 13.91
CA ASN A 73 -2.64 -1.15 13.71
C ASN A 73 -1.31 -0.39 13.71
N CYS A 74 -1.25 0.83 13.15
CA CYS A 74 -0.06 1.69 13.25
C CYS A 74 0.26 2.03 14.71
N MET A 75 -0.74 2.41 15.50
CA MET A 75 -0.57 2.66 16.94
C MET A 75 -0.17 1.40 17.70
N ARG A 76 -0.66 0.24 17.28
CA ARG A 76 -0.28 -1.07 17.85
C ARG A 76 1.17 -1.41 17.50
N ALA A 77 1.59 -1.22 16.26
CA ALA A 77 2.97 -1.45 15.82
C ALA A 77 3.97 -0.64 16.66
N GLU A 78 3.72 0.64 16.91
CA GLU A 78 4.57 1.46 17.76
C GLU A 78 4.63 0.91 19.20
N ARG A 79 3.49 0.54 19.80
CA ARG A 79 3.46 -0.04 21.16
C ARG A 79 4.18 -1.38 21.26
N GLU A 80 4.17 -2.19 20.22
CA GLU A 80 4.85 -3.50 20.15
C GLU A 80 6.33 -3.38 19.77
N GLY A 81 6.85 -2.15 19.63
CA GLY A 81 8.26 -1.88 19.39
C GLY A 81 8.73 -2.13 17.96
N TYR A 82 7.86 -1.97 16.99
CA TYR A 82 8.28 -1.91 15.59
C TYR A 82 8.97 -0.58 15.29
N ASP A 83 9.90 -0.61 14.36
CA ASP A 83 10.71 0.56 13.97
C ASP A 83 10.04 1.39 12.87
N ALA A 84 9.19 0.77 12.04
CA ALA A 84 8.43 1.42 10.98
C ALA A 84 7.14 0.66 10.65
N VAL A 85 6.19 1.35 10.02
CA VAL A 85 5.03 0.75 9.36
C VAL A 85 5.13 0.98 7.86
N ALA A 86 4.92 -0.07 7.07
CA ALA A 86 4.85 -0.05 5.62
C ALA A 86 3.41 -0.39 5.18
N ILE A 87 2.63 0.63 4.79
CA ILE A 87 1.26 0.45 4.28
C ILE A 87 1.34 0.02 2.82
N SER A 88 1.13 -1.28 2.59
CA SER A 88 1.22 -1.89 1.26
C SER A 88 -0.11 -1.79 0.51
N CYS A 89 -0.49 -0.56 0.18
CA CYS A 89 -1.68 -0.23 -0.59
C CYS A 89 -1.43 1.02 -1.43
N PHE A 90 -1.77 0.96 -2.71
CA PHE A 90 -1.60 2.08 -3.65
C PHE A 90 -2.66 3.19 -3.52
N LEU A 91 -3.67 2.98 -2.69
CA LEU A 91 -4.61 4.04 -2.33
C LEU A 91 -4.07 4.93 -1.20
N ASP A 92 -2.91 4.61 -0.65
CA ASP A 92 -2.24 5.29 0.48
C ASP A 92 -3.24 5.64 1.62
N PRO A 93 -4.03 4.64 2.07
CA PRO A 93 -5.12 4.90 2.98
C PRO A 93 -4.61 5.43 4.32
N VAL A 94 -5.27 6.45 4.84
CA VAL A 94 -5.05 7.03 6.18
C VAL A 94 -3.58 7.36 6.51
N LEU A 95 -2.77 7.66 5.49
CA LEU A 95 -1.34 7.91 5.65
C LEU A 95 -1.06 9.12 6.54
N ASP A 96 -1.82 10.20 6.34
CA ASP A 96 -1.69 11.43 7.13
C ASP A 96 -2.14 11.21 8.58
N GLU A 97 -3.24 10.48 8.78
CA GLU A 97 -3.77 10.11 10.09
C GLU A 97 -2.79 9.22 10.84
N ALA A 98 -2.25 8.20 10.19
CA ALA A 98 -1.25 7.31 10.79
C ALA A 98 0.00 8.10 11.22
N ARG A 99 0.54 8.95 10.36
CA ARG A 99 1.68 9.82 10.68
C ARG A 99 1.39 10.79 11.83
N SER A 100 0.13 11.20 12.01
CA SER A 100 -0.24 12.10 13.10
C SER A 100 -0.26 11.43 14.48
N VAL A 101 -0.42 10.10 14.57
CA VAL A 101 -0.60 9.39 15.84
C VAL A 101 0.61 8.58 16.32
N VAL A 102 1.57 8.28 15.45
CA VAL A 102 2.80 7.53 15.80
C VAL A 102 4.06 8.35 15.57
N ASP A 103 5.17 8.01 16.24
CA ASP A 103 6.48 8.65 16.07
C ASP A 103 7.44 7.81 15.22
N ILE A 104 7.11 6.54 14.96
CA ILE A 104 7.86 5.70 14.01
C ILE A 104 7.54 6.09 12.56
N PRO A 105 8.47 5.94 11.61
CA PRO A 105 8.20 6.16 10.19
C PRO A 105 7.00 5.37 9.69
N VAL A 106 6.13 6.02 8.94
CA VAL A 106 5.03 5.38 8.19
C VAL A 106 5.22 5.70 6.72
N VAL A 107 5.40 4.68 5.91
CA VAL A 107 5.55 4.75 4.45
C VAL A 107 4.36 4.07 3.77
N SER A 108 4.05 4.46 2.53
CA SER A 108 2.95 3.87 1.77
C SER A 108 3.32 3.68 0.31
N SER A 109 2.59 2.80 -0.38
CA SER A 109 3.03 2.26 -1.69
C SER A 109 3.08 3.31 -2.78
N LEU A 110 2.04 4.11 -2.98
CA LEU A 110 2.00 5.09 -4.08
C LEU A 110 3.02 6.21 -3.85
N GLU A 111 3.01 6.84 -2.66
CA GLU A 111 3.96 7.91 -2.33
C GLU A 111 5.40 7.43 -2.53
N THR A 112 5.74 6.25 -2.01
CA THR A 112 7.09 5.68 -2.15
C THR A 112 7.42 5.38 -3.61
N ALA A 113 6.51 4.77 -4.37
CA ALA A 113 6.73 4.46 -5.78
C ALA A 113 7.00 5.73 -6.60
N LEU A 114 6.26 6.81 -6.35
CA LEU A 114 6.47 8.11 -7.01
C LEU A 114 7.83 8.74 -6.64
N LEU A 115 8.22 8.67 -5.37
CA LEU A 115 9.52 9.15 -4.91
C LEU A 115 10.68 8.38 -5.56
N VAL A 116 10.62 7.04 -5.54
CA VAL A 116 11.68 6.19 -6.11
C VAL A 116 11.73 6.34 -7.63
N SER A 117 10.59 6.33 -8.31
CA SER A 117 10.53 6.53 -9.76
C SER A 117 11.15 7.84 -10.20
N SER A 118 11.03 8.89 -9.37
CA SER A 118 11.63 10.22 -9.65
C SER A 118 13.16 10.22 -9.67
N ALA A 119 13.77 9.21 -9.03
CA ALA A 119 15.23 9.06 -9.04
C ALA A 119 15.76 8.32 -10.29
N ILE A 120 14.89 7.59 -11.01
CA ILE A 120 15.27 6.73 -12.13
C ILE A 120 14.64 7.14 -13.47
N GLY A 121 13.63 8.03 -13.46
CA GLY A 121 12.98 8.53 -14.66
C GLY A 121 12.25 9.85 -14.46
N ARG A 122 11.72 10.41 -15.53
CA ARG A 122 11.00 11.69 -15.53
C ARG A 122 9.54 11.56 -15.88
N ALA A 123 9.20 10.63 -16.76
CA ALA A 123 7.86 10.37 -17.27
C ALA A 123 7.36 9.01 -16.76
N VAL A 124 6.42 9.03 -15.83
CA VAL A 124 5.97 7.85 -15.11
C VAL A 124 4.61 7.40 -15.61
N GLY A 125 4.46 6.10 -15.89
CA GLY A 125 3.17 5.47 -16.18
C GLY A 125 2.72 4.55 -15.04
N LEU A 126 1.44 4.60 -14.69
CA LEU A 126 0.83 3.69 -13.73
C LEU A 126 -0.10 2.72 -14.41
N VAL A 127 -0.03 1.44 -14.04
CA VAL A 127 -0.96 0.41 -14.51
C VAL A 127 -1.79 -0.10 -13.33
N ALA A 128 -3.07 0.23 -13.30
CA ALA A 128 -4.06 -0.15 -12.29
C ALA A 128 -4.87 -1.38 -12.73
N ILE A 129 -5.59 -2.01 -11.81
CA ILE A 129 -6.41 -3.21 -12.10
C ILE A 129 -7.81 -2.88 -12.62
N ASP A 130 -8.34 -1.71 -12.28
CA ASP A 130 -9.64 -1.24 -12.76
C ASP A 130 -9.73 0.30 -12.80
N GLU A 131 -10.82 0.84 -13.36
CA GLU A 131 -11.01 2.28 -13.49
C GLU A 131 -11.33 2.97 -12.15
N THR A 132 -11.90 2.27 -11.17
CA THR A 132 -12.14 2.83 -9.83
C THR A 132 -10.82 3.17 -9.16
N MET A 133 -9.87 2.24 -9.21
CA MET A 133 -8.51 2.45 -8.70
C MET A 133 -7.79 3.53 -9.51
N ALA A 134 -7.87 3.48 -10.83
CA ALA A 134 -7.22 4.48 -11.69
C ALA A 134 -7.70 5.91 -11.42
N ALA A 135 -9.00 6.10 -11.19
CA ALA A 135 -9.56 7.40 -10.83
C ALA A 135 -8.97 7.93 -9.51
N THR A 136 -8.90 7.08 -8.47
CA THR A 136 -8.30 7.42 -7.18
C THR A 136 -6.80 7.72 -7.32
N LEU A 137 -6.06 6.93 -8.09
CA LEU A 137 -4.64 7.18 -8.36
C LEU A 137 -4.40 8.52 -9.02
N ARG A 138 -5.22 8.90 -10.02
CA ARG A 138 -5.12 10.23 -10.67
C ARG A 138 -5.33 11.38 -9.68
N GLU A 139 -6.21 11.21 -8.69
CA GLU A 139 -6.45 12.19 -7.63
C GLU A 139 -5.25 12.29 -6.70
N LEU A 140 -4.73 11.16 -6.20
CA LEU A 140 -3.58 11.10 -5.30
C LEU A 140 -2.30 11.63 -5.96
N VAL A 141 -2.06 11.29 -7.22
CA VAL A 141 -0.94 11.81 -8.01
C VAL A 141 -0.94 13.35 -8.05
N ARG A 142 -2.11 13.96 -8.26
CA ARG A 142 -2.25 15.43 -8.22
C ARG A 142 -2.04 15.97 -6.81
N ARG A 143 -2.62 15.32 -5.79
CA ARG A 143 -2.46 15.69 -4.39
C ARG A 143 -0.99 15.69 -3.95
N TYR A 144 -0.21 14.73 -4.42
CA TYR A 144 1.21 14.62 -4.12
C TYR A 144 2.11 15.53 -4.99
N GLY A 145 1.53 16.28 -5.94
CA GLY A 145 2.29 17.19 -6.80
C GLY A 145 3.04 16.49 -7.95
N TYR A 146 2.63 15.29 -8.34
CA TYR A 146 3.25 14.52 -9.43
C TYR A 146 2.48 14.60 -10.76
N GLY A 147 1.48 15.48 -10.86
CA GLY A 147 0.65 15.60 -12.06
C GLY A 147 1.41 15.79 -13.36
N ASP A 148 2.50 16.56 -13.33
CA ASP A 148 3.35 16.81 -14.51
C ASP A 148 4.32 15.66 -14.83
N ARG A 149 4.53 14.75 -13.91
CA ARG A 149 5.43 13.60 -14.08
C ARG A 149 4.70 12.31 -14.45
N VAL A 150 3.47 12.14 -13.97
CA VAL A 150 2.65 10.98 -14.32
C VAL A 150 1.94 11.28 -15.63
N VAL A 151 2.48 10.73 -16.72
CA VAL A 151 1.99 10.97 -18.09
C VAL A 151 0.78 10.12 -18.43
N GLY A 152 0.48 9.09 -17.65
CA GLY A 152 -0.70 8.26 -17.85
C GLY A 152 -1.00 7.29 -16.71
N VAL A 153 -2.28 6.97 -16.55
CA VAL A 153 -2.77 5.87 -15.71
C VAL A 153 -3.64 4.98 -16.61
N SER A 154 -3.14 3.78 -16.90
CA SER A 154 -3.85 2.75 -17.68
C SER A 154 -4.47 1.72 -16.75
N THR A 155 -5.44 0.99 -17.24
CA THR A 155 -6.08 -0.12 -16.51
C THR A 155 -5.88 -1.42 -17.28
N ILE A 156 -5.68 -2.53 -16.55
CA ILE A 156 -5.65 -3.88 -17.15
C ILE A 156 -7.03 -4.17 -17.74
N ASP A 157 -7.08 -4.63 -18.99
CA ASP A 157 -8.31 -4.99 -19.67
C ASP A 157 -8.26 -6.46 -20.12
N PRO A 158 -9.32 -7.27 -19.80
CA PRO A 158 -10.43 -6.96 -18.91
C PRO A 158 -9.95 -6.71 -17.45
N PRO A 159 -10.73 -5.95 -16.62
CA PRO A 159 -10.42 -5.72 -15.22
C PRO A 159 -10.24 -7.04 -14.45
N VAL A 160 -9.41 -7.02 -13.41
CA VAL A 160 -9.14 -8.19 -12.55
C VAL A 160 -9.42 -7.87 -11.09
N THR A 161 -9.75 -8.91 -10.32
CA THR A 161 -9.90 -8.84 -8.85
C THR A 161 -8.67 -9.44 -8.17
N GLU A 162 -8.45 -9.10 -6.91
CA GLU A 162 -7.34 -9.68 -6.13
C GLU A 162 -7.46 -11.20 -6.02
N PHE A 163 -8.66 -11.77 -6.04
CA PHE A 163 -8.86 -13.24 -6.06
C PHE A 163 -8.38 -13.88 -7.37
N GLU A 164 -8.55 -13.20 -8.51
CA GLU A 164 -8.01 -13.68 -9.78
C GLU A 164 -6.49 -13.54 -9.80
N LEU A 165 -5.97 -12.44 -9.25
CA LEU A 165 -4.54 -12.20 -9.10
C LEU A 165 -3.88 -13.23 -8.17
N ASP A 166 -4.51 -13.58 -7.03
CA ASP A 166 -3.97 -14.59 -6.11
C ASP A 166 -3.86 -15.97 -6.78
N ARG A 167 -4.84 -16.33 -7.61
CA ARG A 167 -4.77 -17.55 -8.43
C ARG A 167 -3.64 -17.51 -9.47
N ALA A 168 -3.27 -16.32 -9.94
CA ALA A 168 -2.17 -16.17 -10.90
C ALA A 168 -0.81 -16.60 -10.35
N PHE A 169 -0.64 -16.73 -9.04
CA PHE A 169 0.56 -17.30 -8.43
C PHE A 169 0.74 -18.79 -8.71
N ALA A 170 -0.30 -19.52 -9.09
CA ALA A 170 -0.17 -20.89 -9.58
C ALA A 170 0.42 -20.99 -11.01
N GLY A 171 0.59 -19.84 -11.68
CA GLY A 171 1.11 -19.66 -13.02
C GLY A 171 0.03 -19.12 -13.96
N SER A 172 0.17 -17.86 -14.34
CA SER A 172 -0.69 -17.23 -15.35
C SER A 172 0.15 -16.31 -16.23
N PRO A 173 0.69 -16.82 -17.34
CA PRO A 173 1.37 -15.98 -18.33
C PRO A 173 0.45 -14.90 -18.88
N GLU A 174 -0.87 -15.17 -18.97
CA GLU A 174 -1.86 -14.24 -19.48
C GLU A 174 -1.87 -12.90 -18.74
N LEU A 175 -1.80 -12.89 -17.41
CA LEU A 175 -1.76 -11.65 -16.63
C LEU A 175 -0.50 -10.81 -16.95
N VAL A 176 0.65 -11.49 -17.07
CA VAL A 176 1.91 -10.85 -17.43
C VAL A 176 1.85 -10.26 -18.84
N GLU A 177 1.27 -10.99 -19.78
CA GLU A 177 1.06 -10.52 -21.18
C GLU A 177 0.13 -9.31 -21.23
N ARG A 178 -0.99 -9.36 -20.52
CA ARG A 178 -1.94 -8.24 -20.43
C ARG A 178 -1.29 -6.99 -19.82
N PHE A 179 -0.61 -7.14 -18.70
CA PHE A 179 0.15 -6.04 -18.10
C PHE A 179 1.16 -5.46 -19.10
N THR A 180 1.94 -6.34 -19.74
CA THR A 180 2.97 -5.94 -20.71
C THR A 180 2.39 -5.18 -21.90
N ALA A 181 1.21 -5.56 -22.38
CA ALA A 181 0.54 -4.85 -23.46
C ALA A 181 0.17 -3.41 -23.08
N HIS A 182 -0.39 -3.20 -21.89
CA HIS A 182 -0.70 -1.87 -21.37
C HIS A 182 0.57 -1.04 -21.11
N ALA A 183 1.61 -1.66 -20.52
CA ALA A 183 2.89 -1.01 -20.31
C ALA A 183 3.54 -0.55 -21.62
N ARG A 184 3.50 -1.35 -22.68
CA ARG A 184 3.97 -0.95 -24.03
C ARG A 184 3.25 0.28 -24.56
N GLY A 185 1.93 0.34 -24.40
CA GLY A 185 1.17 1.52 -24.79
C GLY A 185 1.68 2.80 -24.11
N MET A 186 2.05 2.69 -22.83
CA MET A 186 2.64 3.81 -22.09
C MET A 186 4.07 4.14 -22.54
N VAL A 187 4.90 3.13 -22.84
CA VAL A 187 6.25 3.34 -23.39
C VAL A 187 6.19 4.10 -24.71
N VAL A 188 5.28 3.68 -25.61
CA VAL A 188 5.02 4.40 -26.87
C VAL A 188 4.53 5.83 -26.62
N GLY A 189 3.76 6.05 -25.54
CA GLY A 189 3.30 7.37 -25.09
C GLY A 189 4.36 8.21 -24.40
N GLY A 190 5.62 7.74 -24.29
CA GLY A 190 6.76 8.49 -23.77
C GLY A 190 7.06 8.24 -22.28
N CYS A 191 6.51 7.19 -21.65
CA CYS A 191 6.94 6.78 -20.32
C CYS A 191 8.38 6.26 -20.32
N ASP A 192 9.13 6.62 -19.28
CA ASP A 192 10.48 6.10 -19.01
C ASP A 192 10.55 5.29 -17.70
N VAL A 193 9.46 5.20 -16.94
CA VAL A 193 9.30 4.28 -15.80
C VAL A 193 7.83 3.80 -15.74
N ILE A 194 7.63 2.51 -15.53
CA ILE A 194 6.31 1.91 -15.32
C ILE A 194 6.15 1.49 -13.85
N ILE A 195 5.04 1.90 -13.24
CA ILE A 195 4.65 1.48 -11.89
C ILE A 195 3.46 0.51 -12.00
N PRO A 196 3.61 -0.77 -11.61
CA PRO A 196 2.47 -1.65 -11.37
C PRO A 196 1.75 -1.18 -10.11
N ALA A 197 0.63 -0.45 -10.30
CA ALA A 197 -0.03 0.30 -9.24
C ALA A 197 -1.05 -0.57 -8.47
N GLU A 198 -0.70 -1.83 -8.21
CA GLU A 198 -1.46 -2.75 -7.37
C GLU A 198 -0.48 -3.79 -6.76
N GLY A 199 -0.66 -4.12 -5.45
CA GLY A 199 0.31 -4.92 -4.71
C GLY A 199 0.43 -6.37 -5.19
N VAL A 200 -0.70 -7.02 -5.52
CA VAL A 200 -0.68 -8.42 -6.00
C VAL A 200 -0.11 -8.50 -7.41
N VAL A 201 -0.49 -7.55 -8.29
CA VAL A 201 0.11 -7.43 -9.63
C VAL A 201 1.62 -7.29 -9.51
N ASN A 202 2.11 -6.36 -8.69
CA ASN A 202 3.55 -6.17 -8.48
C ASN A 202 4.26 -7.50 -8.11
N THR A 203 3.70 -8.25 -7.16
CA THR A 203 4.34 -9.50 -6.72
C THR A 203 4.29 -10.59 -7.78
N VAL A 204 3.23 -10.65 -8.59
CA VAL A 204 3.16 -11.56 -9.75
C VAL A 204 4.26 -11.22 -10.77
N LEU A 205 4.43 -9.94 -11.09
CA LEU A 205 5.46 -9.48 -12.04
C LEU A 205 6.87 -9.80 -11.52
N VAL A 206 7.14 -9.50 -10.25
CA VAL A 206 8.43 -9.84 -9.60
C VAL A 206 8.70 -11.34 -9.64
N ARG A 207 7.71 -12.19 -9.37
CA ARG A 207 7.84 -13.64 -9.48
C ARG A 207 8.22 -14.09 -10.90
N ASN A 208 7.64 -13.44 -11.91
CA ASN A 208 7.91 -13.72 -13.31
C ASN A 208 9.15 -12.98 -13.84
N LYS A 209 9.89 -12.28 -12.97
CA LYS A 209 11.12 -11.53 -13.33
C LYS A 209 10.88 -10.48 -14.43
N LEU A 210 9.70 -9.88 -14.46
CA LEU A 210 9.39 -8.77 -15.35
C LEU A 210 9.88 -7.47 -14.70
N ASP A 211 11.09 -7.09 -14.97
CA ASP A 211 11.77 -5.88 -14.46
C ASP A 211 11.86 -4.76 -15.50
N ALA A 212 11.54 -5.05 -16.76
CA ALA A 212 11.48 -4.06 -17.85
C ALA A 212 10.48 -4.45 -18.94
N VAL A 213 9.94 -3.47 -19.63
CA VAL A 213 9.14 -3.61 -20.86
C VAL A 213 9.76 -2.72 -21.94
N ASP A 214 10.20 -3.34 -23.03
CA ASP A 214 10.87 -2.67 -24.16
C ASP A 214 12.02 -1.73 -23.72
N GLY A 215 12.79 -2.15 -22.70
CA GLY A 215 13.89 -1.40 -22.11
C GLY A 215 13.49 -0.35 -21.07
N THR A 216 12.19 -0.12 -20.86
CA THR A 216 11.68 0.78 -19.82
C THR A 216 11.51 0.00 -18.50
N PRO A 217 12.12 0.44 -17.38
CA PRO A 217 12.05 -0.27 -16.12
C PRO A 217 10.62 -0.35 -15.58
N VAL A 218 10.28 -1.54 -15.05
CA VAL A 218 9.09 -1.79 -14.27
C VAL A 218 9.48 -1.77 -12.80
N LEU A 219 8.95 -0.82 -12.06
CA LEU A 219 9.31 -0.61 -10.65
C LEU A 219 8.84 -1.80 -9.80
N ASP A 220 9.75 -2.38 -9.03
CA ASP A 220 9.38 -3.22 -7.89
C ASP A 220 8.87 -2.35 -6.74
N SER A 221 7.57 -2.13 -6.72
CA SER A 221 6.93 -1.20 -5.79
C SER A 221 6.98 -1.69 -4.35
N TYR A 222 6.82 -3.00 -4.12
CA TYR A 222 6.90 -3.57 -2.78
C TYR A 222 8.32 -3.58 -2.23
N GLY A 223 9.29 -3.96 -3.06
CA GLY A 223 10.71 -3.88 -2.70
C GLY A 223 11.12 -2.44 -2.38
N SER A 224 10.66 -1.48 -3.19
CA SER A 224 10.89 -0.04 -2.95
C SER A 224 10.31 0.42 -1.63
N LEU A 225 9.07 0.00 -1.31
CA LEU A 225 8.38 0.33 -0.05
C LEU A 225 9.19 -0.12 1.17
N LEU A 226 9.67 -1.35 1.18
CA LEU A 226 10.44 -1.89 2.30
C LEU A 226 11.82 -1.25 2.42
N ALA A 227 12.54 -1.08 1.31
CA ALA A 227 13.84 -0.42 1.29
C ALA A 227 13.75 1.05 1.77
N PHE A 228 12.68 1.75 1.39
CA PHE A 228 12.42 3.10 1.84
C PHE A 228 12.12 3.16 3.34
N ALA A 229 11.34 2.19 3.87
CA ALA A 229 11.11 2.05 5.31
C ALA A 229 12.41 1.86 6.08
N GLU A 230 13.29 0.94 5.64
CA GLU A 230 14.61 0.72 6.24
C GLU A 230 15.47 1.99 6.23
N MET A 231 15.48 2.70 5.10
CA MET A 231 16.22 3.97 4.96
C MET A 231 15.74 4.99 6.00
N LEU A 232 14.44 5.18 6.16
CA LEU A 232 13.90 6.15 7.15
C LEU A 232 14.20 5.72 8.59
N VAL A 233 14.16 4.43 8.91
CA VAL A 233 14.58 3.91 10.22
C VAL A 233 16.06 4.22 10.48
N GLN A 234 16.92 4.02 9.48
CA GLN A 234 18.35 4.32 9.61
C GLN A 234 18.61 5.82 9.78
N LEU A 235 17.93 6.67 9.02
CA LEU A 235 18.03 8.13 9.17
C LEU A 235 17.54 8.57 10.55
N ARG A 236 16.43 8.00 11.04
CA ARG A 236 15.95 8.26 12.40
C ARG A 236 16.98 7.90 13.46
N ARG A 237 17.59 6.71 13.37
CA ARG A 237 18.57 6.21 14.34
C ARG A 237 19.90 6.97 14.28
N ARG A 238 20.35 7.40 13.10
CA ARG A 238 21.69 7.97 12.89
C ARG A 238 21.71 9.50 12.91
N SER A 239 20.66 10.14 12.44
CA SER A 239 20.58 11.60 12.27
C SER A 239 19.45 12.27 13.07
N GLY A 240 18.64 11.49 13.80
CA GLY A 240 17.53 12.03 14.58
C GLY A 240 16.34 12.49 13.71
N LEU A 241 16.26 12.06 12.44
CA LEU A 241 15.12 12.38 11.58
C LEU A 241 13.81 11.94 12.23
N SER A 242 12.83 12.83 12.29
CA SER A 242 11.54 12.58 12.91
C SER A 242 10.40 13.13 12.05
N ILE A 243 9.17 12.70 12.33
CA ILE A 243 7.96 13.22 11.67
C ILE A 243 7.77 14.69 12.08
N GLY A 244 7.49 15.56 11.10
CA GLY A 244 7.20 16.97 11.32
C GLY A 244 5.91 17.16 12.12
N ARG A 245 6.00 17.80 13.32
CA ARG A 245 4.86 17.95 14.25
C ARG A 245 4.17 19.31 14.15
N ARG A 246 4.53 20.12 13.18
CA ARG A 246 3.90 21.41 12.93
C ARG A 246 3.00 21.29 11.68
N GLY A 247 1.72 21.56 11.84
CA GLY A 247 0.76 21.47 10.73
C GLY A 247 0.12 20.09 10.59
N ALA A 248 0.17 19.48 9.40
CA ALA A 248 -0.61 18.30 9.02
C ALA A 248 -0.42 17.09 9.95
N TYR A 249 0.77 16.89 10.49
CA TYR A 249 1.07 15.76 11.36
C TYR A 249 1.18 16.14 12.84
N ALA A 250 0.44 17.16 13.28
CA ALA A 250 0.35 17.51 14.70
C ALA A 250 -0.15 16.31 15.51
N LYS A 251 0.64 15.87 16.50
CA LYS A 251 0.29 14.71 17.33
C LYS A 251 -0.76 15.12 18.37
N PRO A 252 -1.95 14.49 18.38
CA PRO A 252 -2.95 14.79 19.38
C PRO A 252 -2.47 14.35 20.77
N PRO A 253 -2.87 15.05 21.86
CA PRO A 253 -2.61 14.59 23.22
C PRO A 253 -3.19 13.19 23.44
N GLU A 254 -2.47 12.34 24.16
CA GLU A 254 -2.87 10.96 24.43
C GLU A 254 -4.24 10.85 25.12
N SER A 255 -4.57 11.82 25.99
CA SER A 255 -5.88 11.91 26.63
C SER A 255 -7.02 12.10 25.62
N LEU A 256 -6.79 12.90 24.58
CA LEU A 256 -7.76 13.10 23.50
C LEU A 256 -7.92 11.83 22.66
N VAL A 257 -6.81 11.17 22.29
CA VAL A 257 -6.84 9.90 21.55
C VAL A 257 -7.65 8.87 22.33
N ARG A 258 -7.37 8.68 23.63
CA ARG A 258 -8.13 7.75 24.48
C ARG A 258 -9.61 8.12 24.58
N HIS A 259 -9.92 9.41 24.68
CA HIS A 259 -11.32 9.87 24.75
C HIS A 259 -12.06 9.54 23.46
N LEU A 260 -11.52 9.93 22.30
CA LEU A 260 -12.17 9.71 21.01
C LEU A 260 -12.33 8.22 20.70
N ARG A 261 -11.31 7.40 20.99
CA ARG A 261 -11.42 5.95 20.80
C ARG A 261 -12.56 5.32 21.60
N ARG A 262 -12.75 5.74 22.85
CA ARG A 262 -13.89 5.26 23.67
C ARG A 262 -15.23 5.69 23.10
N MET A 263 -15.33 6.93 22.61
CA MET A 263 -16.59 7.46 22.08
C MET A 263 -16.95 6.88 20.71
N THR A 264 -15.96 6.55 19.89
CA THR A 264 -16.19 6.10 18.51
C THR A 264 -16.14 4.58 18.41
N ILE A 265 -15.04 3.96 18.82
CA ILE A 265 -14.83 2.51 18.68
C ILE A 265 -15.65 1.74 19.72
N GLY A 266 -15.72 2.24 20.96
CA GLY A 266 -16.56 1.66 22.00
C GLY A 266 -18.04 1.72 21.63
N ALA A 267 -18.52 2.84 21.12
CA ALA A 267 -19.91 2.97 20.68
C ALA A 267 -20.25 2.06 19.48
N LEU A 268 -19.29 1.81 18.59
CA LEU A 268 -19.47 0.86 17.48
C LEU A 268 -19.52 -0.60 17.95
N GLN A 269 -18.83 -0.93 19.04
CA GLN A 269 -18.85 -2.26 19.64
C GLN A 269 -20.12 -2.50 20.49
N ASP A 270 -20.63 -1.45 21.14
CA ASP A 270 -21.83 -1.52 21.97
C ASP A 270 -23.14 -1.33 21.18
N SER A 271 -23.07 -0.87 19.95
CA SER A 271 -24.23 -0.79 19.07
C SER A 271 -24.57 -2.16 18.46
N GLU A 272 -25.06 -3.09 19.29
CA GLU A 272 -26.05 -4.02 18.76
C GLU A 272 -27.14 -3.15 18.13
N VAL A 273 -27.22 -3.19 16.81
CA VAL A 273 -28.24 -2.50 16.03
C VAL A 273 -29.60 -2.95 16.57
N ARG A 274 -30.18 -2.16 17.46
CA ARG A 274 -31.60 -2.35 17.77
C ARG A 274 -32.35 -2.10 16.47
N PRO A 275 -33.13 -3.08 15.99
CA PRO A 275 -33.95 -2.83 14.80
C PRO A 275 -34.82 -1.60 15.09
N VAL A 276 -34.77 -0.65 14.17
CA VAL A 276 -35.68 0.50 14.19
C VAL A 276 -37.10 -0.04 14.14
N PRO A 277 -38.00 0.33 15.07
CA PRO A 277 -39.35 -0.21 15.12
C PRO A 277 -40.15 0.13 13.87
#